data_aac7114cebadb1bdf3cabcd7324af4c1
#
_entry.id   aac7114cebadb1bdf3cabcd7324af4c1
#
_cell.length_a   1.000
_cell.length_b   1.000
_cell.length_c   1.000
_cell.angle_alpha   90.00
_cell.angle_beta   90.00
_cell.angle_gamma   90.00
#
_symmetry.space_group_name_H-M   'P 1'
#
loop_
_entity.id
_entity.type
_entity.pdbx_description
1 polymer ?
#
loop_
_entity_poly.entity_id
_entity_poly.type
_entity_poly.pdbx_seq_one_letter_code
_entity_poly.pdbx_strand_id
1 'polypeptide(L)'
;HYTDLGTTWQILLGKEGSKVFTDGSLIATTRIDTPYSVWLSIAKGEIEGPEALGRQMYSVSGDFSLMIHWDKFFGDQKREAGNKKEETGESDGLEPPAMISMLIPWMALWIAVSIDPMVGSAVTLAITALVPLLMRKHRFVIWDQISFAAAALLAAAANITGNGDLPTNAGYLIFGLMWLGSCLTKEPLCAAYVKYGYGGDSALRNPIFMRTNYILAACWGMLYVLTAVWTWIFRRMGLGNSL
;
A
#
# COMPACT_ATOMS: atom_id res chain seq x y z
N HIS A 1 10.04 -24.84 15.89
CA HIS A 1 10.64 -26.16 15.75
C HIS A 1 11.85 -26.09 14.83
N TYR A 2 12.98 -26.57 15.28
CA TYR A 2 14.21 -26.66 14.48
C TYR A 2 14.23 -28.01 13.75
N THR A 3 14.06 -27.96 12.43
CA THR A 3 13.89 -29.15 11.59
C THR A 3 15.15 -30.00 11.49
N ASP A 4 16.32 -29.37 11.57
CA ASP A 4 17.65 -30.02 11.51
C ASP A 4 18.10 -30.61 12.87
N LEU A 5 17.61 -30.04 13.98
CA LEU A 5 17.94 -30.52 15.33
C LEU A 5 16.84 -31.36 15.96
N GLY A 6 15.64 -31.42 15.37
CA GLY A 6 14.48 -32.12 15.92
C GLY A 6 13.99 -31.58 17.28
N THR A 7 14.38 -30.33 17.61
CA THR A 7 14.04 -29.71 18.89
C THR A 7 12.90 -28.71 18.72
N THR A 8 12.01 -28.64 19.72
CA THR A 8 10.88 -27.72 19.75
C THR A 8 10.99 -26.80 20.94
N TRP A 9 10.89 -25.52 20.69
CA TRP A 9 10.78 -24.49 21.73
C TRP A 9 9.40 -23.85 21.63
N GLN A 10 8.74 -23.69 22.75
CA GLN A 10 7.42 -23.05 22.82
C GLN A 10 7.52 -21.80 23.67
N ILE A 11 6.97 -20.70 23.19
CA ILE A 11 6.97 -19.42 23.89
C ILE A 11 5.50 -19.06 24.14
N LEU A 12 5.12 -18.93 25.39
CA LEU A 12 3.82 -18.41 25.80
C LEU A 12 3.98 -16.91 26.02
N LEU A 13 3.32 -16.10 25.17
CA LEU A 13 3.28 -14.66 25.30
C LEU A 13 2.09 -14.24 26.18
N GLY A 14 2.34 -13.64 27.31
CA GLY A 14 1.33 -13.17 28.25
C GLY A 14 1.50 -11.68 28.59
N LYS A 15 0.45 -11.07 29.14
CA LYS A 15 0.47 -9.66 29.57
C LYS A 15 1.49 -9.37 30.67
N GLU A 16 1.82 -10.37 31.49
CA GLU A 16 2.75 -10.26 32.63
C GLU A 16 4.16 -10.79 32.31
N GLY A 17 4.42 -11.11 31.03
CA GLY A 17 5.72 -11.63 30.58
C GLY A 17 5.59 -12.90 29.73
N SER A 18 6.73 -13.37 29.26
CA SER A 18 6.82 -14.55 28.40
C SER A 18 7.40 -15.74 29.19
N LYS A 19 6.89 -16.94 28.91
CA LYS A 19 7.42 -18.21 29.45
C LYS A 19 7.88 -19.10 28.32
N VAL A 20 9.00 -19.79 28.51
CA VAL A 20 9.58 -20.70 27.52
C VAL A 20 9.43 -22.13 28.00
N PHE A 21 9.00 -23.02 27.12
CA PHE A 21 8.82 -24.47 27.33
C PHE A 21 9.57 -25.23 26.25
N THR A 22 10.14 -26.36 26.61
CA THR A 22 10.89 -27.23 25.69
C THR A 22 10.31 -28.65 25.61
N ASP A 23 9.23 -28.90 26.31
CA ASP A 23 8.59 -30.18 26.46
C ASP A 23 7.44 -30.48 25.48
N GLY A 24 7.08 -29.51 24.66
CA GLY A 24 5.98 -29.62 23.69
C GLY A 24 4.59 -29.66 24.34
N SER A 25 4.46 -29.21 25.60
CA SER A 25 3.23 -29.34 26.40
C SER A 25 2.10 -28.41 25.98
N LEU A 26 2.40 -27.35 25.21
CA LEU A 26 1.43 -26.32 24.81
C LEU A 26 0.90 -26.58 23.39
N ILE A 27 -0.39 -26.33 23.20
CA ILE A 27 -0.98 -26.23 21.85
C ILE A 27 -0.58 -24.88 21.26
N ALA A 28 0.25 -24.92 20.21
CA ALA A 28 0.73 -23.71 19.57
C ALA A 28 -0.34 -23.11 18.65
N THR A 29 -0.60 -21.82 18.77
CA THR A 29 -1.45 -21.06 17.85
C THR A 29 -0.72 -20.71 16.55
N THR A 30 0.60 -20.48 16.66
CA THR A 30 1.50 -20.25 15.53
C THR A 30 2.70 -21.17 15.65
N ARG A 31 3.04 -21.85 14.56
CA ARG A 31 4.20 -22.74 14.50
C ARG A 31 5.14 -22.29 13.39
N ILE A 32 6.42 -22.20 13.73
CA ILE A 32 7.51 -21.89 12.80
C ILE A 32 8.40 -23.11 12.71
N ASP A 33 8.49 -23.69 11.51
CA ASP A 33 9.40 -24.79 11.21
C ASP A 33 10.59 -24.23 10.41
N THR A 34 11.78 -24.28 10.98
CA THR A 34 12.99 -23.68 10.42
C THR A 34 14.23 -24.53 10.73
N PRO A 35 15.21 -24.63 9.80
CA PRO A 35 16.54 -25.08 10.18
C PRO A 35 17.18 -24.12 11.19
N TYR A 36 17.93 -24.64 12.15
CA TYR A 36 18.60 -23.82 13.15
C TYR A 36 19.57 -22.82 12.50
N SER A 37 20.27 -23.24 11.44
CA SER A 37 21.18 -22.38 10.68
C SER A 37 20.49 -21.16 10.09
N VAL A 38 19.28 -21.32 9.53
CA VAL A 38 18.46 -20.22 8.98
C VAL A 38 18.03 -19.27 10.09
N TRP A 39 17.54 -19.82 11.22
CA TRP A 39 17.18 -19.01 12.37
C TRP A 39 18.36 -18.20 12.91
N LEU A 40 19.54 -18.82 12.96
CA LEU A 40 20.78 -18.16 13.42
C LEU A 40 21.18 -17.01 12.47
N SER A 41 21.08 -17.21 11.17
CA SER A 41 21.36 -16.16 10.17
C SER A 41 20.39 -14.99 10.29
N ILE A 42 19.09 -15.27 10.52
CA ILE A 42 18.10 -14.22 10.82
C ILE A 42 18.45 -13.50 12.12
N ALA A 43 18.80 -14.26 13.17
CA ALA A 43 19.16 -13.68 14.48
C ALA A 43 20.43 -12.82 14.44
N LYS A 44 21.39 -13.16 13.58
CA LYS A 44 22.61 -12.36 13.34
C LYS A 44 22.36 -11.16 12.40
N GLY A 45 21.21 -11.10 11.73
CA GLY A 45 20.91 -10.07 10.74
C GLY A 45 21.62 -10.26 9.40
N GLU A 46 22.08 -11.49 9.10
CA GLU A 46 22.70 -11.86 7.81
C GLU A 46 21.63 -11.97 6.70
N ILE A 47 20.39 -12.30 7.08
CA ILE A 47 19.22 -12.33 6.22
C ILE A 47 18.01 -11.83 7.01
N GLU A 48 17.11 -11.10 6.35
CA GLU A 48 15.87 -10.64 6.99
C GLU A 48 14.82 -11.76 7.04
N GLY A 49 14.03 -11.82 8.12
CA GLY A 49 12.99 -12.83 8.33
C GLY A 49 12.00 -12.91 7.16
N PRO A 50 11.42 -11.79 6.67
CA PRO A 50 10.53 -11.79 5.51
C PRO A 50 11.21 -12.30 4.23
N GLU A 51 12.49 -12.00 4.02
CA GLU A 51 13.26 -12.49 2.88
C GLU A 51 13.45 -14.00 2.94
N ALA A 52 13.85 -14.52 4.11
CA ALA A 52 14.03 -15.94 4.33
C ALA A 52 12.70 -16.72 4.16
N LEU A 53 11.57 -16.15 4.60
CA LEU A 53 10.23 -16.72 4.36
C LEU A 53 9.91 -16.75 2.87
N GLY A 54 10.18 -15.67 2.16
CA GLY A 54 9.94 -15.58 0.72
C GLY A 54 10.78 -16.54 -0.11
N ARG A 55 11.97 -16.87 0.36
CA ARG A 55 12.84 -17.90 -0.22
C ARG A 55 12.49 -19.31 0.25
N GLN A 56 11.40 -19.49 1.02
CA GLN A 56 10.96 -20.76 1.58
C GLN A 56 12.03 -21.45 2.44
N MET A 57 12.91 -20.69 3.08
CA MET A 57 13.95 -21.20 3.95
C MET A 57 13.38 -21.68 5.32
N TYR A 58 12.18 -21.21 5.67
CA TYR A 58 11.38 -21.68 6.78
C TYR A 58 9.89 -21.58 6.45
N SER A 59 9.05 -22.23 7.22
CA SER A 59 7.59 -22.19 7.05
C SER A 59 6.90 -21.76 8.34
N VAL A 60 5.74 -21.11 8.17
CA VAL A 60 4.87 -20.70 9.27
C VAL A 60 3.50 -21.30 9.05
N SER A 61 2.92 -21.88 10.11
CA SER A 61 1.58 -22.44 10.09
C SER A 61 0.77 -21.96 11.30
N GLY A 62 -0.56 -21.91 11.16
CA GLY A 62 -1.47 -21.39 12.17
C GLY A 62 -1.74 -19.88 12.01
N ASP A 63 -1.87 -19.15 13.13
CA ASP A 63 -2.17 -17.71 13.11
C ASP A 63 -0.95 -16.90 12.67
N PHE A 64 -1.05 -16.31 11.49
CA PHE A 64 0.02 -15.50 10.89
C PHE A 64 0.11 -14.08 11.48
N SER A 65 -0.86 -13.64 12.28
CA SER A 65 -0.90 -12.27 12.83
C SER A 65 0.31 -11.97 13.73
N LEU A 66 0.83 -12.99 14.42
CA LEU A 66 2.05 -12.86 15.22
C LEU A 66 3.26 -12.45 14.38
N MET A 67 3.39 -12.97 13.17
CA MET A 67 4.51 -12.65 12.27
C MET A 67 4.47 -11.20 11.78
N ILE A 68 3.26 -10.66 11.58
CA ILE A 68 3.08 -9.25 11.18
C ILE A 68 3.52 -8.30 12.30
N HIS A 69 3.37 -8.73 13.55
CA HIS A 69 3.71 -7.93 14.73
C HIS A 69 4.98 -8.42 15.43
N TRP A 70 5.82 -9.21 14.74
CA TRP A 70 7.02 -9.81 15.30
C TRP A 70 7.94 -8.81 16.01
N ASP A 71 8.14 -7.65 15.39
CA ASP A 71 9.00 -6.59 15.93
C ASP A 71 8.52 -6.04 17.27
N LYS A 72 7.20 -6.05 17.51
CA LYS A 72 6.63 -5.61 18.79
C LYS A 72 6.95 -6.55 19.95
N PHE A 73 7.16 -7.84 19.65
CA PHE A 73 7.39 -8.87 20.66
C PHE A 73 8.86 -9.21 20.85
N PHE A 74 9.67 -9.08 19.81
CA PHE A 74 11.06 -9.55 19.77
C PHE A 74 12.06 -8.51 19.25
N GLY A 75 11.62 -7.32 18.86
CA GLY A 75 12.42 -6.32 18.14
C GLY A 75 13.34 -5.44 19.01
N ASP A 76 13.10 -5.34 20.31
CA ASP A 76 13.74 -4.29 21.11
C ASP A 76 15.20 -4.55 21.49
N GLN A 77 15.72 -5.76 21.41
CA GLN A 77 17.09 -6.05 21.83
C GLN A 77 18.19 -5.76 20.79
N LYS A 78 17.86 -5.59 19.50
CA LYS A 78 18.84 -5.29 18.45
C LYS A 78 18.92 -3.83 18.04
N ARG A 79 17.95 -3.01 18.42
CA ARG A 79 17.94 -1.58 18.08
C ARG A 79 18.98 -0.75 18.83
N GLU A 80 19.45 -1.20 20.00
CA GLU A 80 20.43 -0.42 20.78
C GLU A 80 21.89 -0.52 20.27
N ALA A 81 22.26 -1.58 19.56
CA ALA A 81 23.65 -1.79 19.13
C ALA A 81 23.94 -1.52 17.64
N GLY A 82 22.95 -1.51 16.76
CA GLY A 82 23.12 -1.39 15.31
C GLY A 82 22.51 -0.16 14.66
N ASN A 83 21.54 0.47 15.27
CA ASN A 83 20.68 1.45 14.62
C ASN A 83 20.94 2.92 14.99
N LYS A 84 22.17 3.25 15.35
CA LYS A 84 22.57 4.67 15.51
C LYS A 84 22.94 5.33 14.19
N LYS A 85 22.80 4.65 13.03
CA LYS A 85 23.25 5.16 11.73
C LYS A 85 22.27 5.09 10.55
N GLU A 86 21.08 4.47 10.68
CA GLU A 86 20.12 4.43 9.55
C GLU A 86 18.73 5.03 9.84
N GLU A 87 18.45 5.49 11.05
CA GLU A 87 17.21 6.23 11.38
C GLU A 87 17.36 7.76 11.33
N THR A 88 18.40 8.28 10.71
CA THR A 88 18.42 9.68 10.28
C THR A 88 17.96 9.84 8.83
N GLY A 89 16.94 9.14 8.43
CA GLY A 89 15.95 9.66 7.53
C GLY A 89 15.17 10.66 8.38
N GLU A 90 15.59 11.91 8.32
CA GLU A 90 15.01 13.10 8.87
C GLU A 90 13.49 12.96 8.94
N SER A 91 12.97 12.68 10.15
CA SER A 91 11.53 12.72 10.36
C SER A 91 11.15 14.19 10.35
N ASP A 92 10.76 14.71 9.19
CA ASP A 92 10.16 16.04 9.00
C ASP A 92 8.92 16.28 9.87
N GLY A 93 8.67 15.42 10.86
CA GLY A 93 7.45 15.46 11.67
C GLY A 93 6.18 15.21 10.87
N LEU A 94 6.30 14.79 9.60
CA LEU A 94 5.17 14.50 8.72
C LEU A 94 4.73 13.05 8.88
N GLU A 95 3.42 12.85 8.90
CA GLU A 95 2.80 11.54 8.87
C GLU A 95 3.02 10.83 7.52
N PRO A 96 3.00 9.48 7.48
CA PRO A 96 3.07 8.73 6.23
C PRO A 96 2.04 9.21 5.19
N PRO A 97 2.31 9.08 3.89
CA PRO A 97 1.36 9.46 2.85
C PRO A 97 0.09 8.61 2.95
N ALA A 98 -1.06 9.25 2.83
CA ALA A 98 -2.35 8.59 2.88
C ALA A 98 -2.92 8.47 1.46
N MET A 99 -3.13 7.26 0.95
CA MET A 99 -3.70 7.03 -0.40
C MET A 99 -5.04 7.76 -0.61
N ILE A 100 -5.77 8.00 0.46
CA ILE A 100 -7.05 8.72 0.40
C ILE A 100 -6.89 10.15 -0.13
N SER A 101 -5.74 10.83 0.11
CA SER A 101 -5.48 12.16 -0.42
C SER A 101 -5.53 12.20 -1.94
N MET A 102 -4.96 11.19 -2.58
CA MET A 102 -4.99 11.02 -4.02
C MET A 102 -6.40 10.72 -4.54
N LEU A 103 -7.19 9.93 -3.82
CA LEU A 103 -8.50 9.44 -4.28
C LEU A 103 -9.61 10.49 -4.17
N ILE A 104 -9.57 11.36 -3.16
CA ILE A 104 -10.65 12.35 -2.89
C ILE A 104 -10.96 13.22 -4.10
N PRO A 105 -10.02 13.84 -4.83
CA PRO A 105 -10.31 14.64 -6.01
C PRO A 105 -11.01 13.86 -7.13
N TRP A 106 -10.61 12.59 -7.33
CA TRP A 106 -11.22 11.73 -8.34
C TRP A 106 -12.66 11.34 -7.98
N MET A 107 -12.91 11.03 -6.71
CA MET A 107 -14.26 10.77 -6.22
C MET A 107 -15.16 11.99 -6.41
N ALA A 108 -14.65 13.18 -6.10
CA ALA A 108 -15.37 14.42 -6.33
C ALA A 108 -15.67 14.63 -7.81
N LEU A 109 -14.69 14.42 -8.70
CA LEU A 109 -14.86 14.53 -10.16
C LEU A 109 -15.96 13.58 -10.66
N TRP A 110 -15.86 12.29 -10.32
CA TRP A 110 -16.80 11.28 -10.82
C TRP A 110 -18.21 11.43 -10.27
N ILE A 111 -18.38 11.87 -9.04
CA ILE A 111 -19.72 12.03 -8.42
C ILE A 111 -20.30 13.38 -8.78
N ALA A 112 -19.61 14.48 -8.45
CA ALA A 112 -20.19 15.82 -8.54
C ALA A 112 -20.36 16.28 -9.99
N VAL A 113 -19.39 16.05 -10.88
CA VAL A 113 -19.45 16.44 -12.29
C VAL A 113 -20.49 15.64 -13.06
N SER A 114 -20.75 14.38 -12.65
CA SER A 114 -21.82 13.57 -13.26
C SER A 114 -23.23 14.04 -12.90
N ILE A 115 -23.40 14.73 -11.76
CA ILE A 115 -24.70 15.31 -11.36
C ILE A 115 -24.93 16.65 -12.06
N ASP A 116 -24.00 17.55 -11.96
CA ASP A 116 -24.02 18.85 -12.63
C ASP A 116 -22.61 19.27 -13.04
N PRO A 117 -22.35 19.49 -14.35
CA PRO A 117 -20.99 19.82 -14.81
C PRO A 117 -20.43 21.11 -14.26
N MET A 118 -21.22 22.16 -14.08
CA MET A 118 -20.76 23.44 -13.58
C MET A 118 -20.51 23.43 -12.07
N VAL A 119 -21.54 23.05 -11.31
CA VAL A 119 -21.46 22.98 -9.85
C VAL A 119 -20.46 21.90 -9.43
N GLY A 120 -20.48 20.73 -10.07
CA GLY A 120 -19.57 19.63 -9.81
C GLY A 120 -18.12 19.98 -10.09
N SER A 121 -17.85 20.77 -11.14
CA SER A 121 -16.50 21.27 -11.43
C SER A 121 -16.01 22.20 -10.33
N ALA A 122 -16.85 23.14 -9.89
CA ALA A 122 -16.49 24.05 -8.81
C ALA A 122 -16.21 23.29 -7.50
N VAL A 123 -17.05 22.30 -7.17
CA VAL A 123 -16.86 21.43 -6.01
C VAL A 123 -15.54 20.64 -6.13
N THR A 124 -15.27 20.02 -7.28
CA THR A 124 -14.04 19.26 -7.51
C THR A 124 -12.80 20.15 -7.39
N LEU A 125 -12.81 21.33 -7.96
CA LEU A 125 -11.70 22.29 -7.86
C LEU A 125 -11.49 22.74 -6.41
N ALA A 126 -12.57 23.05 -5.69
CA ALA A 126 -12.48 23.43 -4.28
C ALA A 126 -11.89 22.29 -3.43
N ILE A 127 -12.36 21.06 -3.62
CA ILE A 127 -11.85 19.87 -2.90
C ILE A 127 -10.38 19.65 -3.25
N THR A 128 -10.00 19.71 -4.53
CA THR A 128 -8.60 19.54 -4.97
C THR A 128 -7.67 20.57 -4.36
N ALA A 129 -8.12 21.80 -4.17
CA ALA A 129 -7.34 22.85 -3.49
C ALA A 129 -7.30 22.67 -1.97
N LEU A 130 -8.38 22.16 -1.35
CA LEU A 130 -8.47 22.01 0.09
C LEU A 130 -7.74 20.77 0.63
N VAL A 131 -7.68 19.67 -0.13
CA VAL A 131 -7.02 18.43 0.32
C VAL A 131 -5.57 18.64 0.77
N PRO A 132 -4.69 19.34 0.01
CA PRO A 132 -3.32 19.61 0.46
C PRO A 132 -3.25 20.45 1.74
N LEU A 133 -4.21 21.36 1.94
CA LEU A 133 -4.28 22.23 3.12
C LEU A 133 -4.73 21.45 4.37
N LEU A 134 -5.73 20.59 4.22
CA LEU A 134 -6.28 19.77 5.30
C LEU A 134 -5.32 18.66 5.71
N MET A 135 -4.64 18.06 4.72
CA MET A 135 -3.73 16.94 4.92
C MET A 135 -2.25 17.37 4.98
N ARG A 136 -1.97 18.63 5.33
CA ARG A 136 -0.61 19.19 5.39
C ARG A 136 0.36 18.48 6.35
N LYS A 137 -0.18 17.66 7.26
CA LYS A 137 0.63 16.82 8.16
C LYS A 137 1.13 15.54 7.49
N HIS A 138 0.52 15.11 6.38
CA HIS A 138 0.94 13.94 5.63
C HIS A 138 1.97 14.30 4.57
N ARG A 139 2.86 13.35 4.27
CA ARG A 139 3.75 13.46 3.12
C ARG A 139 2.93 13.27 1.84
N PHE A 140 3.18 14.12 0.85
CA PHE A 140 2.62 13.94 -0.49
C PHE A 140 3.67 13.27 -1.37
N VAL A 141 3.23 12.24 -2.09
CA VAL A 141 4.04 11.58 -3.11
C VAL A 141 3.76 12.21 -4.48
N ILE A 142 4.61 11.91 -5.46
CA ILE A 142 4.44 12.44 -6.82
C ILE A 142 3.07 12.11 -7.43
N TRP A 143 2.51 10.98 -7.06
CA TRP A 143 1.20 10.52 -7.52
C TRP A 143 0.04 11.38 -7.03
N ASP A 144 0.14 11.96 -5.83
CA ASP A 144 -0.83 12.95 -5.33
C ASP A 144 -0.82 14.19 -6.21
N GLN A 145 0.36 14.71 -6.56
CA GLN A 145 0.50 15.92 -7.37
C GLN A 145 -0.05 15.71 -8.78
N ILE A 146 0.27 14.56 -9.41
CA ILE A 146 -0.27 14.19 -10.72
C ILE A 146 -1.79 14.07 -10.65
N SER A 147 -2.33 13.43 -9.60
CA SER A 147 -3.79 13.31 -9.38
C SER A 147 -4.46 14.66 -9.24
N PHE A 148 -3.92 15.56 -8.42
CA PHE A 148 -4.49 16.88 -8.21
C PHE A 148 -4.52 17.68 -9.52
N ALA A 149 -3.41 17.68 -10.26
CA ALA A 149 -3.33 18.36 -11.55
C ALA A 149 -4.32 17.77 -12.56
N ALA A 150 -4.38 16.46 -12.71
CA ALA A 150 -5.28 15.80 -13.66
C ALA A 150 -6.76 16.02 -13.31
N ALA A 151 -7.15 15.86 -12.04
CA ALA A 151 -8.52 16.10 -11.59
C ALA A 151 -8.93 17.57 -11.79
N ALA A 152 -8.05 18.53 -11.49
CA ALA A 152 -8.32 19.96 -11.70
C ALA A 152 -8.48 20.30 -13.19
N LEU A 153 -7.62 19.77 -14.06
CA LEU A 153 -7.72 20.00 -15.51
C LEU A 153 -9.03 19.43 -16.08
N LEU A 154 -9.43 18.23 -15.65
CA LEU A 154 -10.68 17.62 -16.11
C LEU A 154 -11.91 18.36 -15.57
N ALA A 155 -11.88 18.81 -14.31
CA ALA A 155 -12.93 19.65 -13.77
C ALA A 155 -13.04 20.99 -14.51
N ALA A 156 -11.92 21.63 -14.82
CA ALA A 156 -11.90 22.86 -15.63
C ALA A 156 -12.48 22.61 -17.04
N ALA A 157 -12.11 21.49 -17.68
CA ALA A 157 -12.66 21.11 -18.98
C ALA A 157 -14.17 20.88 -18.92
N ALA A 158 -14.70 20.24 -17.87
CA ALA A 158 -16.13 20.06 -17.66
C ALA A 158 -16.85 21.40 -17.51
N ASN A 159 -16.26 22.33 -16.76
CA ASN A 159 -16.81 23.68 -16.57
C ASN A 159 -16.89 24.46 -17.90
N ILE A 160 -15.79 24.48 -18.67
CA ILE A 160 -15.69 25.23 -19.94
C ILE A 160 -16.65 24.65 -20.97
N THR A 161 -16.76 23.33 -21.06
CA THR A 161 -17.59 22.66 -22.08
C THR A 161 -19.06 22.55 -21.72
N GLY A 162 -19.39 22.71 -20.42
CA GLY A 162 -20.72 22.41 -19.89
C GLY A 162 -21.12 20.94 -20.02
N ASN A 163 -20.14 20.07 -20.27
CA ASN A 163 -20.33 18.63 -20.48
C ASN A 163 -19.51 17.84 -19.46
N GLY A 164 -20.20 17.07 -18.62
CA GLY A 164 -19.53 16.23 -17.60
C GLY A 164 -19.11 14.85 -18.12
N ASP A 165 -19.72 14.38 -19.19
CA ASP A 165 -19.54 13.01 -19.68
C ASP A 165 -18.13 12.72 -20.19
N LEU A 166 -17.60 13.61 -21.01
CA LEU A 166 -16.27 13.45 -21.59
C LEU A 166 -15.17 13.53 -20.51
N PRO A 167 -15.14 14.56 -19.64
CA PRO A 167 -14.16 14.63 -18.55
C PRO A 167 -14.27 13.47 -17.56
N THR A 168 -15.48 13.02 -17.22
CA THR A 168 -15.67 11.87 -16.31
C THR A 168 -15.09 10.60 -16.91
N ASN A 169 -15.39 10.32 -18.20
CA ASN A 169 -14.86 9.13 -18.87
C ASN A 169 -13.34 9.21 -19.07
N ALA A 170 -12.83 10.38 -19.48
CA ALA A 170 -11.39 10.63 -19.57
C ALA A 170 -10.71 10.47 -18.21
N GLY A 171 -11.41 10.79 -17.12
CA GLY A 171 -10.95 10.60 -15.75
C GLY A 171 -10.64 9.14 -15.45
N TYR A 172 -11.53 8.22 -15.79
CA TYR A 172 -11.26 6.77 -15.63
C TYR A 172 -10.03 6.34 -16.43
N LEU A 173 -9.92 6.80 -17.68
CA LEU A 173 -8.78 6.46 -18.54
C LEU A 173 -7.47 7.00 -17.97
N ILE A 174 -7.41 8.29 -17.63
CA ILE A 174 -6.20 8.93 -17.11
C ILE A 174 -5.79 8.31 -15.77
N PHE A 175 -6.75 8.06 -14.87
CA PHE A 175 -6.48 7.42 -13.60
C PHE A 175 -5.94 6.00 -13.79
N GLY A 176 -6.55 5.21 -14.69
CA GLY A 176 -6.06 3.88 -15.04
C GLY A 176 -4.67 3.89 -15.65
N LEU A 177 -4.38 4.83 -16.57
CA LEU A 177 -3.06 4.99 -17.16
C LEU A 177 -2.01 5.44 -16.14
N MET A 178 -2.38 6.24 -15.14
CA MET A 178 -1.50 6.62 -14.03
C MET A 178 -1.10 5.38 -13.21
N TRP A 179 -2.04 4.49 -12.91
CA TRP A 179 -1.76 3.23 -12.22
C TRP A 179 -0.87 2.31 -13.05
N LEU A 180 -1.18 2.09 -14.33
CA LEU A 180 -0.37 1.27 -15.23
C LEU A 180 1.01 1.88 -15.47
N GLY A 181 1.07 3.20 -15.69
CA GLY A 181 2.32 3.92 -15.87
C GLY A 181 3.23 3.84 -14.66
N SER A 182 2.65 3.78 -13.45
CA SER A 182 3.43 3.59 -12.23
C SER A 182 4.18 2.25 -12.20
N CYS A 183 3.68 1.22 -12.90
CA CYS A 183 4.37 -0.06 -13.02
C CYS A 183 5.67 0.03 -13.86
N LEU A 184 5.89 1.10 -14.59
CA LEU A 184 7.14 1.35 -15.31
C LEU A 184 8.21 2.02 -14.45
N THR A 185 7.85 2.40 -13.23
CA THR A 185 8.76 3.06 -12.28
C THR A 185 9.35 2.05 -11.30
N LYS A 186 10.41 2.44 -10.60
CA LYS A 186 11.02 1.61 -9.55
C LYS A 186 10.12 1.48 -8.31
N GLU A 187 9.17 2.37 -8.16
CA GLU A 187 8.24 2.42 -7.04
C GLU A 187 6.81 2.57 -7.57
N PRO A 188 6.10 1.44 -7.80
CA PRO A 188 4.72 1.48 -8.28
C PRO A 188 3.82 2.21 -7.28
N LEU A 189 2.73 2.78 -7.76
CA LEU A 189 1.83 3.63 -7.00
C LEU A 189 1.42 3.00 -5.66
N CYS A 190 1.03 1.73 -5.64
CA CYS A 190 0.71 1.02 -4.39
C CYS A 190 1.88 1.06 -3.40
N ALA A 191 3.10 0.75 -3.86
CA ALA A 191 4.28 0.70 -3.00
C ALA A 191 4.59 2.06 -2.38
N ALA A 192 4.39 3.16 -3.12
CA ALA A 192 4.65 4.52 -2.65
C ALA A 192 3.87 4.88 -1.38
N TYR A 193 2.65 4.34 -1.22
CA TYR A 193 1.83 4.57 -0.03
C TYR A 193 2.02 3.50 1.05
N VAL A 194 2.15 2.24 0.65
CA VAL A 194 2.11 1.10 1.58
C VAL A 194 3.45 0.85 2.25
N LYS A 195 4.57 1.22 1.63
CA LYS A 195 5.93 0.95 2.14
C LYS A 195 6.15 1.40 3.59
N TYR A 196 5.54 2.51 4.00
CA TYR A 196 5.72 3.06 5.35
C TYR A 196 5.14 2.15 6.45
N GLY A 197 4.16 1.31 6.13
CA GLY A 197 3.67 0.26 7.02
C GLY A 197 4.56 -0.98 7.09
N TYR A 198 5.55 -1.10 6.20
CA TYR A 198 6.42 -2.27 6.04
C TYR A 198 7.91 -1.95 6.21
N GLY A 199 8.25 -0.88 6.92
CA GLY A 199 9.63 -0.52 7.19
C GLY A 199 10.24 0.50 6.22
N GLY A 200 9.40 1.30 5.53
CA GLY A 200 9.87 2.39 4.68
C GLY A 200 10.56 1.88 3.41
N ASP A 201 11.67 2.50 3.05
CA ASP A 201 12.40 2.17 1.82
C ASP A 201 13.02 0.77 1.83
N SER A 202 13.19 0.15 3.00
CA SER A 202 13.65 -1.24 3.09
C SER A 202 12.65 -2.22 2.47
N ALA A 203 11.34 -1.93 2.54
CA ALA A 203 10.30 -2.72 1.91
C ALA A 203 10.47 -2.83 0.38
N LEU A 204 11.02 -1.80 -0.26
CA LEU A 204 11.26 -1.80 -1.72
C LEU A 204 12.35 -2.80 -2.15
N ARG A 205 13.18 -3.29 -1.23
CA ARG A 205 14.18 -4.32 -1.48
C ARG A 205 13.59 -5.73 -1.42
N ASN A 206 12.39 -5.88 -0.82
CA ASN A 206 11.72 -7.17 -0.71
C ASN A 206 11.02 -7.53 -2.02
N PRO A 207 11.44 -8.61 -2.71
CA PRO A 207 10.89 -8.98 -4.01
C PRO A 207 9.41 -9.36 -3.96
N ILE A 208 8.94 -9.95 -2.85
CA ILE A 208 7.53 -10.31 -2.68
C ILE A 208 6.69 -9.04 -2.52
N PHE A 209 7.11 -8.12 -1.66
CA PHE A 209 6.45 -6.83 -1.48
C PHE A 209 6.31 -6.11 -2.83
N MET A 210 7.40 -6.00 -3.58
CA MET A 210 7.40 -5.33 -4.88
C MET A 210 6.50 -6.04 -5.88
N ARG A 211 6.62 -7.37 -6.03
CA ARG A 211 5.78 -8.15 -6.95
C ARG A 211 4.29 -7.98 -6.66
N THR A 212 3.90 -8.04 -5.39
CA THR A 212 2.50 -7.84 -4.97
C THR A 212 2.01 -6.45 -5.34
N ASN A 213 2.81 -5.41 -5.07
CA ASN A 213 2.42 -4.03 -5.38
C ASN A 213 2.35 -3.75 -6.88
N TYR A 214 3.23 -4.36 -7.71
CA TYR A 214 3.12 -4.30 -9.17
C TYR A 214 1.84 -4.97 -9.67
N ILE A 215 1.51 -6.17 -9.18
CA ILE A 215 0.28 -6.88 -9.57
C ILE A 215 -0.95 -6.05 -9.18
N LEU A 216 -1.00 -5.52 -7.96
CA LEU A 216 -2.12 -4.68 -7.52
C LEU A 216 -2.25 -3.42 -8.37
N ALA A 217 -1.16 -2.72 -8.64
CA ALA A 217 -1.18 -1.53 -9.48
C ALA A 217 -1.65 -1.84 -10.90
N ALA A 218 -1.18 -2.93 -11.50
CA ALA A 218 -1.61 -3.36 -12.82
C ALA A 218 -3.10 -3.75 -12.85
N CYS A 219 -3.59 -4.49 -11.85
CA CYS A 219 -5.00 -4.89 -11.75
C CYS A 219 -5.93 -3.67 -11.62
N TRP A 220 -5.60 -2.73 -10.73
CA TRP A 220 -6.37 -1.50 -10.57
C TRP A 220 -6.33 -0.65 -11.84
N GLY A 221 -5.15 -0.48 -12.44
CA GLY A 221 -4.99 0.26 -13.68
C GLY A 221 -5.81 -0.33 -14.83
N MET A 222 -5.77 -1.64 -15.03
CA MET A 222 -6.60 -2.33 -16.02
C MET A 222 -8.09 -2.16 -15.75
N LEU A 223 -8.53 -2.26 -14.49
CA LEU A 223 -9.92 -2.06 -14.11
C LEU A 223 -10.43 -0.69 -14.56
N TYR A 224 -9.69 0.38 -14.25
CA TYR A 224 -10.10 1.73 -14.63
C TYR A 224 -10.06 1.97 -16.14
N VAL A 225 -9.07 1.45 -16.85
CA VAL A 225 -9.02 1.52 -18.33
C VAL A 225 -10.19 0.78 -18.94
N LEU A 226 -10.51 -0.43 -18.49
CA LEU A 226 -11.66 -1.18 -18.94
C LEU A 226 -12.98 -0.46 -18.63
N THR A 227 -13.08 0.20 -17.48
CA THR A 227 -14.24 1.03 -17.12
C THR A 227 -14.43 2.16 -18.12
N ALA A 228 -13.35 2.85 -18.50
CA ALA A 228 -13.41 3.92 -19.51
C ALA A 228 -13.88 3.39 -20.88
N VAL A 229 -13.31 2.26 -21.34
CA VAL A 229 -13.68 1.62 -22.60
C VAL A 229 -15.16 1.19 -22.59
N TRP A 230 -15.57 0.53 -21.50
CA TRP A 230 -16.94 0.04 -21.35
C TRP A 230 -17.97 1.18 -21.31
N THR A 231 -17.69 2.23 -20.55
CA THR A 231 -18.54 3.43 -20.48
C THR A 231 -18.65 4.10 -21.85
N TRP A 232 -17.55 4.18 -22.60
CA TRP A 232 -17.56 4.74 -23.96
C TRP A 232 -18.41 3.89 -24.92
N ILE A 233 -18.29 2.57 -24.87
CA ILE A 233 -19.09 1.63 -25.69
C ILE A 233 -20.59 1.80 -25.39
N PHE A 234 -20.99 1.78 -24.12
CA PHE A 234 -22.39 1.93 -23.73
C PHE A 234 -23.00 3.24 -24.19
N ARG A 235 -22.26 4.33 -24.09
CA ARG A 235 -22.71 5.63 -24.62
C ARG A 235 -22.91 5.60 -26.13
N ARG A 236 -22.00 4.95 -26.87
CA ARG A 236 -22.14 4.76 -28.31
C ARG A 236 -23.36 3.92 -28.70
N MET A 237 -23.75 2.97 -27.88
CA MET A 237 -24.93 2.12 -28.06
C MET A 237 -26.24 2.80 -27.61
N GLY A 238 -26.20 4.02 -27.12
CA GLY A 238 -27.37 4.75 -26.61
C GLY A 238 -27.90 4.26 -25.27
N LEU A 239 -27.16 3.38 -24.58
CA LEU A 239 -27.53 2.80 -23.27
C LEU A 239 -27.08 3.69 -22.08
N GLY A 240 -26.39 4.79 -22.38
CA GLY A 240 -25.82 5.68 -21.36
C GLY A 240 -26.81 6.61 -20.66
N ASN A 241 -28.06 6.70 -21.13
CA ASN A 241 -29.07 7.60 -20.56
C ASN A 241 -30.01 6.90 -19.56
N SER A 242 -29.75 5.64 -19.20
CA SER A 242 -30.60 4.83 -18.33
C SER A 242 -29.90 4.37 -17.03
N LEU A 243 -28.78 4.93 -16.69
CA LEU A 243 -28.09 4.82 -15.39
C LEU A 243 -27.96 6.20 -14.77
#